data_ff2f880fb94e1020d967d7c3ad48dacc
#
_entry.id   ff2f880fb94e1020d967d7c3ad48dacc
#
_cell.length_a   1.000
_cell.length_b   1.000
_cell.length_c   1.000
_cell.angle_alpha   90.00
_cell.angle_beta   90.00
_cell.angle_gamma   90.00
#
_symmetry.space_group_name_H-M   'P 1'
#
loop_
_entity.id
_entity.type
_entity.pdbx_description
1 polymer ?
#
loop_
_entity_poly.entity_id
_entity_poly.type
_entity_poly.pdbx_seq_one_letter_code
_entity_poly.pdbx_strand_id
1 'polypeptide(L)'
;MSFPLSSFDSDDITCFDIVRALFGLSENELEVLACINHNKPVDVKGITEIIKKDRASIVRSIQRLMDVGAVKKEKVSLKRGGYKYLYYTLPIIEFRDKLKELVTRISVRMEKGIMELSEEKCNEMYLDVVQKYNKLKL
;
A
#
# COMPACT_ATOMS: atom_id res chain seq x y z
N MET A 1 -10.02 4.03 -4.76
CA MET A 1 -11.18 3.69 -3.92
C MET A 1 -10.72 2.91 -2.71
N SER A 2 -11.04 3.35 -1.53
CA SER A 2 -10.70 2.62 -0.30
C SER A 2 -11.84 1.66 0.07
N PHE A 3 -11.46 0.49 0.57
CA PHE A 3 -12.42 -0.50 1.05
C PHE A 3 -12.63 -0.31 2.54
N PRO A 4 -13.87 -0.27 3.07
CA PRO A 4 -14.06 -0.37 4.51
C PRO A 4 -13.61 -1.76 4.98
N LEU A 5 -12.96 -1.82 6.14
CA LEU A 5 -12.44 -3.10 6.64
C LEU A 5 -13.53 -4.15 6.81
N SER A 6 -14.77 -3.72 7.13
CA SER A 6 -15.90 -4.64 7.23
C SER A 6 -16.19 -5.41 5.95
N SER A 7 -15.80 -4.87 4.79
CA SER A 7 -15.98 -5.55 3.50
C SER A 7 -15.09 -6.79 3.37
N PHE A 8 -14.05 -6.93 4.21
CA PHE A 8 -13.21 -8.12 4.22
C PHE A 8 -13.86 -9.32 4.89
N ASP A 9 -14.99 -9.12 5.55
CA ASP A 9 -15.81 -10.20 6.07
C ASP A 9 -16.78 -10.69 4.98
N SER A 10 -16.21 -11.18 3.88
CA SER A 10 -16.94 -11.62 2.70
C SER A 10 -16.10 -12.65 1.94
N ASP A 11 -16.76 -13.67 1.41
CA ASP A 11 -16.12 -14.69 0.57
C ASP A 11 -15.71 -14.15 -0.81
N ASP A 12 -16.21 -12.98 -1.19
CA ASP A 12 -15.90 -12.35 -2.49
C ASP A 12 -14.57 -11.61 -2.51
N ILE A 13 -13.92 -11.44 -1.36
CA ILE A 13 -12.64 -10.74 -1.25
C ILE A 13 -11.52 -11.59 -1.86
N THR A 14 -10.79 -11.01 -2.79
CA THR A 14 -9.64 -11.68 -3.41
C THR A 14 -8.34 -11.34 -2.68
N CYS A 15 -7.29 -12.14 -2.96
CA CYS A 15 -5.95 -11.85 -2.43
C CYS A 15 -5.45 -10.47 -2.91
N PHE A 16 -5.81 -10.03 -4.10
CA PHE A 16 -5.41 -8.73 -4.63
C PHE A 16 -6.08 -7.58 -3.88
N ASP A 17 -7.35 -7.75 -3.49
CA ASP A 17 -8.05 -6.77 -2.67
C ASP A 17 -7.35 -6.59 -1.32
N ILE A 18 -6.87 -7.68 -0.74
CA ILE A 18 -6.14 -7.65 0.53
C ILE A 18 -4.82 -6.91 0.38
N VAL A 19 -4.04 -7.21 -0.67
CA VAL A 19 -2.77 -6.51 -0.93
C VAL A 19 -3.00 -5.01 -1.13
N ARG A 20 -4.03 -4.65 -1.92
CA ARG A 20 -4.37 -3.24 -2.14
C ARG A 20 -4.71 -2.52 -0.84
N ALA A 21 -5.52 -3.16 -0.01
CA ALA A 21 -5.96 -2.55 1.25
C ALA A 21 -4.81 -2.39 2.25
N LEU A 22 -3.95 -3.40 2.37
CA LEU A 22 -2.84 -3.37 3.32
C LEU A 22 -1.84 -2.26 3.00
N PHE A 23 -1.60 -1.98 1.73
CA PHE A 23 -0.65 -0.96 1.30
C PHE A 23 -1.30 0.35 0.84
N GLY A 24 -2.62 0.39 0.73
CA GLY A 24 -3.33 1.56 0.21
C GLY A 24 -3.03 1.81 -1.27
N LEU A 25 -2.92 0.75 -2.07
CA LEU A 25 -2.56 0.86 -3.48
C LEU A 25 -3.75 1.26 -4.34
N SER A 26 -3.47 2.12 -5.33
CA SER A 26 -4.42 2.38 -6.40
C SER A 26 -4.43 1.20 -7.38
N GLU A 27 -5.41 1.17 -8.26
CA GLU A 27 -5.48 0.15 -9.30
C GLU A 27 -4.24 0.20 -10.20
N ASN A 28 -3.79 1.40 -10.56
CA ASN A 28 -2.58 1.58 -11.37
C ASN A 28 -1.34 1.03 -10.68
N GLU A 29 -1.21 1.28 -9.38
CA GLU A 29 -0.09 0.76 -8.60
C GLU A 29 -0.11 -0.76 -8.52
N LEU A 30 -1.29 -1.36 -8.39
CA LEU A 30 -1.41 -2.81 -8.40
C LEU A 30 -1.01 -3.41 -9.75
N GLU A 31 -1.39 -2.78 -10.85
CA GLU A 31 -0.99 -3.21 -12.19
C GLU A 31 0.53 -3.16 -12.37
N VAL A 32 1.17 -2.08 -11.91
CA VAL A 32 2.63 -1.94 -11.96
C VAL A 32 3.30 -3.02 -11.10
N LEU A 33 2.76 -3.28 -9.92
CA LEU A 33 3.27 -4.34 -9.04
C LEU A 33 3.22 -5.71 -9.72
N ALA A 34 2.10 -6.04 -10.35
CA ALA A 34 1.91 -7.30 -11.07
C ALA A 34 2.91 -7.41 -12.23
N CYS A 35 3.12 -6.32 -12.97
CA CYS A 35 4.06 -6.26 -14.07
C CYS A 35 5.50 -6.51 -13.59
N ILE A 36 5.91 -5.87 -12.52
CA ILE A 36 7.25 -6.06 -11.95
C ILE A 36 7.42 -7.50 -11.46
N ASN A 37 6.43 -8.02 -10.76
CA ASN A 37 6.51 -9.38 -10.24
C ASN A 37 6.68 -10.43 -11.34
N HIS A 38 5.99 -10.25 -12.47
CA HIS A 38 6.07 -11.19 -13.58
C HIS A 38 7.38 -11.08 -14.37
N ASN A 39 7.91 -9.87 -14.52
CA ASN A 39 9.04 -9.57 -15.40
C ASN A 39 10.35 -9.33 -14.66
N LYS A 40 10.40 -9.49 -13.35
CA LYS A 40 11.55 -9.15 -12.53
C LYS A 40 12.81 -9.94 -12.90
N PRO A 41 13.97 -9.29 -12.95
CA PRO A 41 14.18 -7.85 -12.76
C PRO A 41 13.82 -7.07 -14.02
N VAL A 42 13.27 -5.88 -13.85
CA VAL A 42 12.79 -5.08 -14.99
C VAL A 42 13.06 -3.59 -14.73
N ASP A 43 13.43 -2.86 -15.80
CA ASP A 43 13.63 -1.41 -15.73
C ASP A 43 12.34 -0.65 -16.10
N VAL A 44 12.36 0.67 -15.95
CA VAL A 44 11.21 1.52 -16.25
C VAL A 44 10.79 1.36 -17.71
N LYS A 45 11.75 1.29 -18.62
CA LYS A 45 11.48 1.12 -20.05
C LYS A 45 10.68 -0.16 -20.32
N GLY A 46 11.10 -1.25 -19.70
CA GLY A 46 10.41 -2.54 -19.84
C GLY A 46 8.96 -2.47 -19.33
N ILE A 47 8.74 -1.77 -18.22
CA ILE A 47 7.40 -1.59 -17.68
C ILE A 47 6.54 -0.74 -18.60
N THR A 48 7.07 0.37 -19.13
CA THR A 48 6.32 1.26 -20.03
C THR A 48 5.94 0.59 -21.35
N GLU A 49 6.73 -0.39 -21.79
CA GLU A 49 6.42 -1.16 -22.99
C GLU A 49 5.22 -2.09 -22.79
N ILE A 50 5.01 -2.54 -21.55
CA ILE A 50 3.92 -3.47 -21.21
C ILE A 50 2.68 -2.67 -20.80
N ILE A 51 2.85 -1.72 -19.86
CA ILE A 51 1.76 -0.87 -19.38
C ILE A 51 1.80 0.43 -20.18
N LYS A 52 0.77 0.67 -20.98
CA LYS A 52 0.70 1.81 -21.92
C LYS A 52 0.37 3.10 -21.19
N LYS A 53 1.24 3.52 -20.28
CA LYS A 53 1.13 4.79 -19.54
C LYS A 53 2.41 5.57 -19.69
N ASP A 54 2.36 6.87 -19.41
CA ASP A 54 3.53 7.72 -19.51
C ASP A 54 4.57 7.35 -18.45
N ARG A 55 5.83 7.64 -18.77
CA ARG A 55 6.95 7.34 -17.90
C ARG A 55 6.80 7.94 -16.50
N ALA A 56 6.32 9.17 -16.42
CA ALA A 56 6.17 9.87 -15.14
C ALA A 56 5.18 9.14 -14.23
N SER A 57 4.06 8.66 -14.77
CA SER A 57 3.08 7.88 -14.01
C SER A 57 3.67 6.57 -13.50
N ILE A 58 4.42 5.87 -14.35
CA ILE A 58 5.08 4.61 -13.98
C ILE A 58 6.10 4.86 -12.86
N VAL A 59 6.93 5.89 -12.98
CA VAL A 59 7.94 6.22 -11.96
C VAL A 59 7.28 6.53 -10.62
N ARG A 60 6.18 7.30 -10.62
CA ARG A 60 5.43 7.59 -9.39
C ARG A 60 4.87 6.32 -8.74
N SER A 61 4.32 5.43 -9.56
CA SER A 61 3.81 4.14 -9.06
C SER A 61 4.92 3.29 -8.45
N ILE A 62 6.08 3.22 -9.11
CA ILE A 62 7.24 2.49 -8.60
C ILE A 62 7.70 3.07 -7.27
N GLN A 63 7.80 4.41 -7.18
CA GLN A 63 8.21 5.07 -5.94
C GLN A 63 7.25 4.74 -4.80
N ARG A 64 5.96 4.78 -5.05
CA ARG A 64 4.94 4.44 -4.06
C ARG A 64 5.10 2.98 -3.61
N LEU A 65 5.33 2.06 -4.54
CA LEU A 65 5.53 0.64 -4.24
C LEU A 65 6.81 0.40 -3.43
N MET A 66 7.87 1.17 -3.70
CA MET A 66 9.09 1.12 -2.89
C MET A 66 8.85 1.66 -1.48
N ASP A 67 8.10 2.75 -1.35
CA ASP A 67 7.80 3.35 -0.06
C ASP A 67 7.07 2.39 0.88
N VAL A 68 6.18 1.56 0.34
CA VAL A 68 5.46 0.55 1.14
C VAL A 68 6.23 -0.77 1.28
N GLY A 69 7.40 -0.88 0.65
CA GLY A 69 8.23 -2.08 0.75
C GLY A 69 7.83 -3.23 -0.16
N ALA A 70 6.92 -3.00 -1.12
CA ALA A 70 6.48 -4.05 -2.05
C ALA A 70 7.47 -4.27 -3.19
N VAL A 71 8.24 -3.26 -3.54
CA VAL A 71 9.21 -3.30 -4.64
C VAL A 71 10.56 -2.82 -4.14
N LYS A 72 11.62 -3.42 -4.65
CA LYS A 72 13.00 -3.05 -4.38
C LYS A 72 13.72 -2.73 -5.69
N LYS A 73 14.81 -1.99 -5.60
CA LYS A 73 15.59 -1.65 -6.77
C LYS A 73 17.05 -2.11 -6.59
N GLU A 74 17.67 -2.43 -7.70
CA GLU A 74 19.09 -2.77 -7.79
C GLU A 74 19.76 -1.87 -8.82
N LYS A 75 20.90 -1.31 -8.47
CA LYS A 75 21.66 -0.46 -9.37
C LYS A 75 22.57 -1.34 -10.23
N VAL A 76 22.47 -1.18 -11.54
CA VAL A 76 23.27 -1.96 -12.50
C VAL A 76 24.10 -1.02 -13.36
N SER A 77 25.41 -1.27 -13.43
CA SER A 77 26.32 -0.48 -14.26
C SER A 77 26.16 -0.87 -15.73
N LEU A 78 26.21 0.12 -16.61
CA LEU A 78 26.12 -0.07 -18.05
C LEU A 78 27.52 -0.12 -18.66
N LYS A 79 27.71 -0.93 -19.71
CA LYS A 79 29.01 -1.06 -20.41
C LYS A 79 29.48 0.26 -21.02
N ARG A 80 28.53 1.15 -21.39
CA ARG A 80 28.80 2.44 -22.00
C ARG A 80 29.04 3.57 -20.99
N GLY A 81 29.17 3.23 -19.72
CA GLY A 81 29.20 4.20 -18.64
C GLY A 81 27.77 4.53 -18.14
N GLY A 82 27.70 5.04 -16.91
CA GLY A 82 26.41 5.28 -16.26
C GLY A 82 25.82 4.02 -15.67
N TYR A 83 24.57 4.12 -15.26
CA TYR A 83 23.87 3.03 -14.58
C TYR A 83 22.36 3.12 -14.87
N LYS A 84 21.67 2.02 -14.57
CA LYS A 84 20.22 1.99 -14.54
C LYS A 84 19.74 1.23 -13.29
N TYR A 85 18.48 1.39 -12.95
CA TYR A 85 17.85 0.63 -11.87
C TYR A 85 16.98 -0.47 -12.44
N LEU A 86 17.12 -1.65 -11.85
CA LEU A 86 16.23 -2.78 -12.09
C LEU A 86 15.34 -2.94 -10.86
N TYR A 87 14.07 -3.19 -11.10
CA TYR A 87 13.07 -3.34 -10.06
C TYR A 87 12.64 -4.79 -9.94
N TYR A 88 12.36 -5.20 -8.71
CA TYR A 88 11.96 -6.56 -8.42
C TYR A 88 11.10 -6.61 -7.16
N THR A 89 10.33 -7.69 -7.04
CA THR A 89 9.57 -8.01 -5.84
C THR A 89 10.28 -9.12 -5.08
N LEU A 90 9.94 -9.28 -3.81
CA LEU A 90 10.43 -10.41 -3.02
C LEU A 90 9.85 -11.72 -3.58
N PRO A 91 10.54 -12.87 -3.37
CA PRO A 91 9.92 -14.16 -3.63
C PRO A 91 8.57 -14.26 -2.94
N ILE A 92 7.61 -14.93 -3.59
CA ILE A 92 6.21 -14.91 -3.12
C ILE A 92 6.05 -15.40 -1.67
N ILE A 93 6.84 -16.38 -1.26
CA ILE A 93 6.79 -16.91 0.10
C ILE A 93 7.21 -15.84 1.11
N GLU A 94 8.30 -15.11 0.84
CA GLU A 94 8.75 -14.03 1.70
C GLU A 94 7.74 -12.87 1.74
N PHE A 95 7.15 -12.55 0.60
CA PHE A 95 6.13 -11.51 0.51
C PHE A 95 4.91 -11.88 1.36
N ARG A 96 4.44 -13.13 1.25
CA ARG A 96 3.33 -13.64 2.05
C ARG A 96 3.63 -13.57 3.54
N ASP A 97 4.83 -13.94 3.95
CA ASP A 97 5.22 -13.90 5.37
C ASP A 97 5.22 -12.47 5.91
N LYS A 98 5.71 -11.51 5.12
CA LYS A 98 5.67 -10.09 5.50
C LYS A 98 4.25 -9.57 5.64
N LEU A 99 3.36 -9.97 4.74
CA LEU A 99 1.94 -9.58 4.82
C LEU A 99 1.28 -10.17 6.07
N LYS A 100 1.57 -11.43 6.40
CA LYS A 100 1.04 -12.08 7.60
C LYS A 100 1.51 -11.36 8.87
N GLU A 101 2.79 -11.00 8.94
CA GLU A 101 3.34 -10.24 10.07
C GLU A 101 2.65 -8.88 10.21
N LEU A 102 2.44 -8.19 9.10
CA LEU A 102 1.75 -6.90 9.09
C LEU A 102 0.32 -7.03 9.60
N VAL A 103 -0.42 -8.03 9.11
CA VAL A 103 -1.80 -8.30 9.56
C VAL A 103 -1.83 -8.58 11.06
N THR A 104 -0.89 -9.37 11.56
CA THR A 104 -0.79 -9.66 12.99
C THR A 104 -0.60 -8.39 13.82
N ARG A 105 0.32 -7.51 13.40
CA ARG A 105 0.56 -6.24 14.10
C ARG A 105 -0.67 -5.33 14.06
N ILE A 106 -1.32 -5.24 12.91
CA ILE A 106 -2.53 -4.43 12.75
C ILE A 106 -3.64 -4.96 13.65
N SER A 107 -3.85 -6.28 13.64
CA SER A 107 -4.88 -6.94 14.44
C SER A 107 -4.71 -6.66 15.93
N VAL A 108 -3.49 -6.78 16.44
CA VAL A 108 -3.19 -6.49 17.86
C VAL A 108 -3.50 -5.03 18.20
N ARG A 109 -3.11 -4.10 17.34
CA ARG A 109 -3.37 -2.67 17.55
C ARG A 109 -4.86 -2.35 17.48
N MET A 110 -5.58 -2.99 16.56
CA MET A 110 -7.02 -2.81 16.41
C MET A 110 -7.76 -3.31 17.63
N GLU A 111 -7.44 -4.51 18.12
CA GLU A 111 -8.04 -5.05 19.32
C GLU A 111 -7.80 -4.14 20.53
N LYS A 112 -6.58 -3.65 20.68
CA LYS A 112 -6.25 -2.72 21.76
C LYS A 112 -7.06 -1.43 21.66
N GLY A 113 -7.16 -0.87 20.45
CA GLY A 113 -7.96 0.33 20.22
C GLY A 113 -9.45 0.12 20.51
N ILE A 114 -9.98 -1.03 20.14
CA ILE A 114 -11.38 -1.38 20.43
C ILE A 114 -11.62 -1.43 21.94
N MET A 115 -10.68 -1.99 22.69
CA MET A 115 -10.80 -2.06 24.14
C MET A 115 -10.69 -0.72 24.84
N GLU A 116 -10.19 0.31 24.16
CA GLU A 116 -10.15 1.67 24.69
C GLU A 116 -11.51 2.38 24.57
N LEU A 117 -12.45 1.84 23.77
CA LEU A 117 -13.78 2.41 23.69
C LEU A 117 -14.49 2.27 25.03
N SER A 118 -15.01 3.38 25.52
CA SER A 118 -15.76 3.48 26.79
C SER A 118 -16.72 4.65 26.68
N GLU A 119 -17.69 4.70 27.59
CA GLU A 119 -18.59 5.86 27.68
C GLU A 119 -17.79 7.14 27.94
N GLU A 120 -16.75 7.06 28.76
CA GLU A 120 -15.88 8.20 29.05
C GLU A 120 -15.21 8.73 27.79
N LYS A 121 -14.62 7.85 26.97
CA LYS A 121 -13.99 8.24 25.70
C LYS A 121 -14.99 8.85 24.73
N CYS A 122 -16.18 8.29 24.66
CA CYS A 122 -17.24 8.82 23.81
C CYS A 122 -17.66 10.22 24.27
N ASN A 123 -17.76 10.43 25.58
CA ASN A 123 -18.08 11.74 26.14
C ASN A 123 -17.00 12.78 25.85
N GLU A 124 -15.73 12.40 25.95
CA GLU A 124 -14.61 13.29 25.59
C GLU A 124 -14.74 13.76 24.14
N MET A 125 -15.01 12.85 23.23
CA MET A 125 -15.21 13.20 21.83
C MET A 125 -16.41 14.10 21.63
N TYR A 126 -17.50 13.85 22.33
CA TYR A 126 -18.70 14.69 22.27
C TYR A 126 -18.39 16.14 22.71
N LEU A 127 -17.63 16.31 23.79
CA LEU A 127 -17.23 17.64 24.26
C LEU A 127 -16.37 18.38 23.22
N ASP A 128 -15.48 17.67 22.55
CA ASP A 128 -14.66 18.25 21.47
C ASP A 128 -15.54 18.73 20.33
N VAL A 129 -16.53 17.94 19.95
CA VAL A 129 -17.49 18.31 18.90
C VAL A 129 -18.27 19.57 19.29
N VAL A 130 -18.76 19.63 20.52
CA VAL A 130 -19.50 20.79 21.02
C VAL A 130 -18.64 22.05 20.99
N GLN A 131 -17.40 21.97 21.44
CA GLN A 131 -16.46 23.10 21.41
C GLN A 131 -16.19 23.60 19.99
N LYS A 132 -16.02 22.66 19.05
CA LYS A 132 -15.80 22.98 17.64
C LYS A 132 -16.96 23.81 17.07
N TYR A 133 -18.20 23.37 17.30
CA TYR A 133 -19.37 24.07 16.79
C TYR A 133 -19.64 25.39 17.52
N ASN A 134 -19.36 25.49 18.80
CA ASN A 134 -19.49 26.74 19.54
C ASN A 134 -18.52 27.81 19.03
N LYS A 135 -17.30 27.43 18.66
CA LYS A 135 -16.33 28.35 18.05
C LYS A 135 -16.79 28.86 16.69
N LEU A 136 -17.56 28.06 15.94
CA LEU A 136 -18.05 28.45 14.62
C LEU A 136 -19.24 29.41 14.69
N LYS A 137 -19.93 29.51 15.83
CA LYS A 137 -21.07 30.42 16.04
C LYS A 137 -20.64 31.86 16.35
N LEU A 138 -19.38 32.06 16.60
CA LEU A 138 -18.80 33.38 16.82
C LEU A 138 -18.33 33.98 15.49
#